data_1afc83a5e23dcd2e5a354d6f04d7e31b
#
_entry.id   1afc83a5e23dcd2e5a354d6f04d7e31b
#
_cell.length_a   1.000
_cell.length_b   1.000
_cell.length_c   1.000
_cell.angle_alpha   90.00
_cell.angle_beta   90.00
_cell.angle_gamma   90.00
#
_symmetry.space_group_name_H-M   'P 1'
#
loop_
_entity.id
_entity.type
_entity.pdbx_description
1 polymer ?
#
loop_
_entity_poly.entity_id
_entity_poly.type
_entity_poly.pdbx_seq_one_letter_code
_entity_poly.pdbx_strand_id
1 'polypeptide(L)'
;MLLQTDQGSVMPRDGSVTRNKIMDVAQNMVLDVGLSGTSVEKVIGEAGVTKSTFFYHFKTKHDLAASLIERYAENDRHHYSDAMEKAEQLARDPLQQLLIFVGLFIEMTDKLEEPFPGCLYASYCYQSGAISADIMSNIKEMMHFWRQRLCEKIDAIVALNPPRIPIENYQVADHLLTTFEGAFILSKVMNEPGLASQQLIQCRNYIELLFAPVP
;
A
#
# COMPACT_ATOMS: atom_id res chain seq x y z
N MET A 1 18.71 -5.85 -60.56
CA MET A 1 19.58 -5.68 -59.42
C MET A 1 19.12 -4.44 -58.67
N LEU A 2 18.15 -4.61 -57.79
CA LEU A 2 17.52 -3.52 -57.03
C LEU A 2 17.86 -3.78 -55.55
N LEU A 3 18.62 -2.87 -54.96
CA LEU A 3 19.03 -2.85 -53.55
C LEU A 3 17.81 -2.55 -52.69
N GLN A 4 17.33 -3.55 -51.92
CA GLN A 4 16.43 -3.33 -50.81
C GLN A 4 17.23 -2.73 -49.67
N THR A 5 16.94 -1.48 -49.33
CA THR A 5 17.37 -0.84 -48.09
C THR A 5 16.48 -1.35 -46.98
N ASP A 6 17.06 -2.16 -46.13
CA ASP A 6 16.48 -2.60 -44.87
C ASP A 6 16.35 -1.38 -43.93
N GLN A 7 15.16 -0.80 -43.83
CA GLN A 7 14.83 0.20 -42.83
C GLN A 7 14.51 -0.55 -41.53
N GLY A 8 15.52 -0.75 -40.69
CA GLY A 8 15.34 -1.22 -39.32
C GLY A 8 14.36 -0.34 -38.56
N SER A 9 13.14 -0.86 -38.40
CA SER A 9 12.12 -0.29 -37.56
C SER A 9 12.63 -0.27 -36.11
N VAL A 10 13.18 0.87 -35.68
CA VAL A 10 13.44 1.14 -34.25
C VAL A 10 12.07 1.25 -33.59
N MET A 11 11.60 0.18 -32.94
CA MET A 11 10.45 0.28 -32.03
C MET A 11 10.69 1.46 -31.07
N PRO A 12 9.70 2.34 -30.87
CA PRO A 12 9.81 3.37 -29.86
C PRO A 12 10.11 2.68 -28.52
N ARG A 13 11.24 3.03 -27.89
CA ARG A 13 11.52 2.57 -26.53
C ARG A 13 10.35 3.01 -25.67
N ASP A 14 9.62 2.04 -25.13
CA ASP A 14 8.51 2.32 -24.23
C ASP A 14 9.04 3.08 -23.01
N GLY A 15 8.83 4.39 -22.99
CA GLY A 15 9.28 5.27 -21.90
C GLY A 15 8.68 4.87 -20.54
N SER A 16 7.58 4.12 -20.52
CA SER A 16 6.92 3.63 -19.32
C SER A 16 7.81 2.64 -18.56
N VAL A 17 8.51 1.74 -19.24
CA VAL A 17 9.41 0.75 -18.64
C VAL A 17 10.54 1.45 -17.86
N THR A 18 11.16 2.46 -18.47
CA THR A 18 12.25 3.21 -17.81
C THR A 18 11.72 4.04 -16.65
N ARG A 19 10.56 4.68 -16.80
CA ARG A 19 9.90 5.43 -15.74
C ARG A 19 9.58 4.55 -14.54
N ASN A 20 9.00 3.37 -14.76
CA ASN A 20 8.67 2.41 -13.71
C ASN A 20 9.94 1.91 -13.00
N LYS A 21 11.00 1.57 -13.72
CA LYS A 21 12.29 1.18 -13.14
C LYS A 21 12.85 2.25 -12.19
N ILE A 22 12.80 3.53 -12.58
CA ILE A 22 13.22 4.64 -11.71
C ILE A 22 12.35 4.69 -10.45
N MET A 23 11.03 4.54 -10.61
CA MET A 23 10.08 4.56 -9.50
C MET A 23 10.28 3.38 -8.56
N ASP A 24 10.53 2.16 -9.06
CA ASP A 24 10.76 0.97 -8.22
C ASP A 24 12.01 1.13 -7.37
N VAL A 25 13.11 1.56 -7.97
CA VAL A 25 14.35 1.87 -7.24
C VAL A 25 14.12 2.95 -6.19
N ALA A 26 13.46 4.05 -6.56
CA ALA A 26 13.20 5.15 -5.63
C ALA A 26 12.28 4.73 -4.48
N GLN A 27 11.25 3.94 -4.74
CA GLN A 27 10.35 3.41 -3.72
C GLN A 27 11.10 2.55 -2.70
N ASN A 28 11.93 1.61 -3.16
CA ASN A 28 12.74 0.76 -2.27
C ASN A 28 13.68 1.60 -1.41
N MET A 29 14.36 2.59 -1.99
CA MET A 29 15.23 3.50 -1.24
C MET A 29 14.46 4.33 -0.20
N VAL A 30 13.25 4.81 -0.54
CA VAL A 30 12.42 5.58 0.41
C VAL A 30 11.97 4.69 1.57
N LEU A 31 11.62 3.43 1.33
CA LEU A 31 11.25 2.47 2.37
C LEU A 31 12.43 2.07 3.28
N ASP A 32 13.66 2.15 2.75
CA ASP A 32 14.88 1.82 3.51
C ASP A 32 15.42 3.01 4.32
N VAL A 33 15.68 4.15 3.65
CA VAL A 33 16.37 5.31 4.25
C VAL A 33 15.52 6.58 4.34
N GLY A 34 14.24 6.49 4.00
CA GLY A 34 13.31 7.63 3.95
C GLY A 34 13.50 8.53 2.74
N LEU A 35 12.52 9.41 2.48
CA LEU A 35 12.57 10.35 1.36
C LEU A 35 13.76 11.31 1.46
N SER A 36 14.10 11.78 2.66
CA SER A 36 15.23 12.70 2.87
C SER A 36 16.57 12.04 2.58
N GLY A 37 16.73 10.75 2.89
CA GLY A 37 17.94 9.96 2.61
C GLY A 37 18.09 9.53 1.14
N THR A 38 17.01 9.63 0.37
CA THR A 38 16.97 9.26 -1.05
C THR A 38 17.34 10.46 -1.93
N SER A 39 18.55 10.49 -2.49
CA SER A 39 18.97 11.54 -3.43
C SER A 39 18.71 11.14 -4.87
N VAL A 40 18.52 12.14 -5.76
CA VAL A 40 18.34 11.92 -7.20
C VAL A 40 19.53 11.20 -7.81
N GLU A 41 20.74 11.55 -7.38
CA GLU A 41 21.99 10.95 -7.88
C GLU A 41 22.07 9.45 -7.51
N LYS A 42 21.67 9.09 -6.30
CA LYS A 42 21.60 7.68 -5.88
C LYS A 42 20.57 6.90 -6.69
N VAL A 43 19.37 7.48 -6.90
CA VAL A 43 18.32 6.85 -7.72
C VAL A 43 18.80 6.64 -9.16
N ILE A 44 19.47 7.63 -9.77
CA ILE A 44 20.06 7.54 -11.11
C ILE A 44 21.08 6.38 -11.18
N GLY A 45 21.98 6.32 -10.20
CA GLY A 45 23.01 5.28 -10.12
C GLY A 45 22.44 3.89 -9.98
N GLU A 46 21.51 3.69 -9.04
CA GLU A 46 20.91 2.39 -8.75
C GLU A 46 19.97 1.94 -9.88
N ALA A 47 19.21 2.87 -10.49
CA ALA A 47 18.39 2.56 -11.65
C ALA A 47 19.22 2.32 -12.93
N GLY A 48 20.52 2.63 -12.93
CA GLY A 48 21.37 2.46 -14.11
C GLY A 48 20.93 3.31 -15.31
N VAL A 49 20.40 4.52 -15.04
CA VAL A 49 19.95 5.45 -16.08
C VAL A 49 20.88 6.66 -16.17
N THR A 50 20.81 7.40 -17.27
CA THR A 50 21.55 8.68 -17.38
C THR A 50 20.80 9.81 -16.67
N LYS A 51 21.51 10.86 -16.30
CA LYS A 51 20.92 12.07 -15.73
C LYS A 51 19.85 12.68 -16.65
N SER A 52 20.12 12.72 -17.95
CA SER A 52 19.17 13.22 -18.96
C SER A 52 17.91 12.34 -19.03
N THR A 53 18.05 11.01 -18.94
CA THR A 53 16.92 10.09 -18.91
C THR A 53 16.06 10.31 -17.66
N PHE A 54 16.67 10.46 -16.50
CA PHE A 54 15.93 10.77 -15.27
C PHE A 54 15.11 12.06 -15.42
N PHE A 55 15.78 13.18 -15.82
CA PHE A 55 15.11 14.47 -15.96
C PHE A 55 14.13 14.57 -17.15
N TYR A 56 14.16 13.62 -18.06
CA TYR A 56 13.10 13.45 -19.05
C TYR A 56 11.78 12.99 -18.38
N HIS A 57 11.87 12.06 -17.41
CA HIS A 57 10.70 11.50 -16.72
C HIS A 57 10.25 12.32 -15.51
N PHE A 58 11.18 12.84 -14.73
CA PHE A 58 10.92 13.57 -13.49
C PHE A 58 11.77 14.84 -13.46
N LYS A 59 11.11 16.01 -13.49
CA LYS A 59 11.82 17.30 -13.54
C LYS A 59 12.51 17.63 -12.23
N THR A 60 11.95 17.15 -11.12
CA THR A 60 12.43 17.38 -9.75
C THR A 60 12.31 16.10 -8.91
N LYS A 61 12.97 16.09 -7.75
CA LYS A 61 12.76 15.06 -6.73
C LYS A 61 11.30 15.07 -6.22
N HIS A 62 10.69 16.25 -6.18
CA HIS A 62 9.29 16.41 -5.80
C HIS A 62 8.35 15.68 -6.80
N ASP A 63 8.56 15.85 -8.11
CA ASP A 63 7.72 15.15 -9.11
C ASP A 63 7.85 13.64 -9.01
N LEU A 64 9.06 13.13 -8.72
CA LEU A 64 9.26 11.72 -8.44
C LEU A 64 8.49 11.30 -7.18
N ALA A 65 8.60 12.05 -6.09
CA ALA A 65 7.94 11.78 -4.83
C ALA A 65 6.41 11.77 -4.97
N ALA A 66 5.83 12.73 -5.67
CA ALA A 66 4.39 12.79 -5.97
C ALA A 66 3.96 11.58 -6.80
N SER A 67 4.69 11.25 -7.86
CA SER A 67 4.39 10.09 -8.72
C SER A 67 4.50 8.76 -7.97
N LEU A 68 5.39 8.64 -6.98
CA LEU A 68 5.46 7.45 -6.12
C LEU A 68 4.20 7.29 -5.30
N ILE A 69 3.71 8.36 -4.66
CA ILE A 69 2.49 8.32 -3.85
C ILE A 69 1.26 8.05 -4.72
N GLU A 70 1.15 8.67 -5.89
CA GLU A 70 0.05 8.41 -6.84
C GLU A 70 -0.01 6.93 -7.25
N ARG A 71 1.13 6.37 -7.70
CA ARG A 71 1.22 4.96 -8.08
C ARG A 71 0.92 4.02 -6.91
N TYR A 72 1.44 4.34 -5.73
CA TYR A 72 1.22 3.53 -4.54
C TYR A 72 -0.26 3.53 -4.14
N ALA A 73 -0.92 4.71 -4.17
CA ALA A 73 -2.34 4.84 -3.88
C ALA A 73 -3.23 4.10 -4.91
N GLU A 74 -2.85 4.11 -6.20
CA GLU A 74 -3.56 3.36 -7.23
C GLU A 74 -3.45 1.85 -6.99
N ASN A 75 -2.25 1.35 -6.70
CA ASN A 75 -2.03 -0.05 -6.36
C ASN A 75 -2.81 -0.47 -5.11
N ASP A 76 -2.84 0.37 -4.08
CA ASP A 76 -3.59 0.10 -2.86
C ASP A 76 -5.10 -0.01 -3.11
N ARG A 77 -5.66 0.88 -3.95
CA ARG A 77 -7.08 0.79 -4.33
C ARG A 77 -7.38 -0.51 -5.05
N HIS A 78 -6.50 -0.95 -5.94
CA HIS A 78 -6.65 -2.22 -6.63
C HIS A 78 -6.56 -3.39 -5.65
N HIS A 79 -5.54 -3.45 -4.82
CA HIS A 79 -5.38 -4.52 -3.82
C HIS A 79 -6.56 -4.60 -2.86
N TYR A 80 -7.10 -3.44 -2.41
CA TYR A 80 -8.30 -3.41 -1.59
C TYR A 80 -9.50 -4.00 -2.34
N SER A 81 -9.72 -3.52 -3.57
CA SER A 81 -10.89 -3.93 -4.37
C SER A 81 -10.84 -5.42 -4.68
N ASP A 82 -9.70 -5.92 -5.12
CA ASP A 82 -9.51 -7.34 -5.45
C ASP A 82 -9.71 -8.23 -4.22
N ALA A 83 -9.15 -7.83 -3.06
CA ALA A 83 -9.31 -8.58 -1.82
C ALA A 83 -10.77 -8.58 -1.32
N MET A 84 -11.46 -7.44 -1.39
CA MET A 84 -12.84 -7.33 -0.96
C MET A 84 -13.77 -8.07 -1.93
N GLU A 85 -13.60 -7.94 -3.24
CA GLU A 85 -14.36 -8.69 -4.23
C GLU A 85 -14.22 -10.20 -4.03
N LYS A 86 -12.99 -10.67 -3.80
CA LYS A 86 -12.74 -12.08 -3.51
C LYS A 86 -13.45 -12.53 -2.22
N ALA A 87 -13.45 -11.71 -1.18
CA ALA A 87 -14.15 -12.01 0.07
C ALA A 87 -15.68 -12.09 -0.15
N GLU A 88 -16.24 -11.19 -0.95
CA GLU A 88 -17.68 -11.15 -1.30
C GLU A 88 -18.11 -12.35 -2.16
N GLN A 89 -17.23 -12.84 -3.03
CA GLN A 89 -17.47 -14.07 -3.80
C GLN A 89 -17.48 -15.32 -2.91
N LEU A 90 -16.68 -15.34 -1.83
CA LEU A 90 -16.52 -16.50 -0.95
C LEU A 90 -17.58 -16.58 0.16
N ALA A 91 -18.21 -15.47 0.54
CA ALA A 91 -19.19 -15.42 1.61
C ALA A 91 -20.33 -14.45 1.29
N ARG A 92 -21.54 -14.73 1.85
CA ARG A 92 -22.69 -13.82 1.76
C ARG A 92 -22.86 -12.93 2.98
N ASP A 93 -22.41 -13.40 4.13
CA ASP A 93 -22.49 -12.67 5.40
C ASP A 93 -21.40 -11.59 5.45
N PRO A 94 -21.73 -10.31 5.75
CA PRO A 94 -20.76 -9.21 5.75
C PRO A 94 -19.64 -9.40 6.78
N LEU A 95 -19.92 -10.04 7.93
CA LEU A 95 -18.88 -10.33 8.93
C LEU A 95 -17.87 -11.34 8.36
N GLN A 96 -18.37 -12.42 7.76
CA GLN A 96 -17.50 -13.41 7.13
C GLN A 96 -16.69 -12.79 5.99
N GLN A 97 -17.26 -11.88 5.21
CA GLN A 97 -16.53 -11.14 4.17
C GLN A 97 -15.38 -10.33 4.77
N LEU A 98 -15.61 -9.60 5.86
CA LEU A 98 -14.54 -8.84 6.52
C LEU A 98 -13.46 -9.74 7.11
N LEU A 99 -13.85 -10.86 7.74
CA LEU A 99 -12.89 -11.82 8.30
C LEU A 99 -12.04 -12.49 7.21
N ILE A 100 -12.64 -12.80 6.05
CA ILE A 100 -11.92 -13.32 4.88
C ILE A 100 -10.99 -12.24 4.31
N PHE A 101 -11.47 -11.01 4.16
CA PHE A 101 -10.66 -9.89 3.71
C PHE A 101 -9.38 -9.74 4.55
N VAL A 102 -9.51 -9.68 5.89
CA VAL A 102 -8.35 -9.65 6.78
C VAL A 102 -7.50 -10.92 6.64
N GLY A 103 -8.15 -12.08 6.47
CA GLY A 103 -7.49 -13.36 6.25
C GLY A 103 -6.58 -13.39 5.02
N LEU A 104 -6.95 -12.71 3.93
CA LEU A 104 -6.11 -12.60 2.73
C LEU A 104 -4.80 -11.84 3.00
N PHE A 105 -4.86 -10.78 3.81
CA PHE A 105 -3.66 -10.05 4.23
C PHE A 105 -2.81 -10.86 5.22
N ILE A 106 -3.44 -11.63 6.11
CA ILE A 106 -2.72 -12.58 6.98
C ILE A 106 -1.94 -13.58 6.12
N GLU A 107 -2.60 -14.20 5.13
CA GLU A 107 -1.95 -15.16 4.23
C GLU A 107 -0.79 -14.53 3.45
N MET A 108 -0.95 -13.29 3.00
CA MET A 108 0.09 -12.55 2.28
C MET A 108 1.30 -12.28 3.20
N THR A 109 1.07 -11.81 4.43
CA THR A 109 2.14 -11.46 5.36
C THR A 109 2.81 -12.68 5.99
N ASP A 110 2.10 -13.80 6.14
CA ASP A 110 2.64 -15.05 6.70
C ASP A 110 3.65 -15.74 5.76
N LYS A 111 3.57 -15.44 4.45
CA LYS A 111 4.49 -15.98 3.44
C LYS A 111 5.81 -15.19 3.30
N LEU A 112 5.95 -14.09 4.02
CA LEU A 112 7.14 -13.27 3.93
C LEU A 112 8.31 -13.95 4.66
N GLU A 113 9.43 -14.07 3.96
CA GLU A 113 10.69 -14.57 4.54
C GLU A 113 11.46 -13.47 5.28
N GLU A 114 11.20 -12.20 4.93
CA GLU A 114 11.76 -11.01 5.55
C GLU A 114 10.64 -10.08 6.03
N PRO A 115 10.90 -9.23 7.04
CA PRO A 115 9.92 -8.25 7.48
C PRO A 115 9.41 -7.39 6.32
N PHE A 116 8.10 -7.09 6.32
CA PHE A 116 7.53 -6.19 5.34
C PHE A 116 8.29 -4.85 5.33
N PRO A 117 8.66 -4.32 4.16
CA PRO A 117 9.56 -3.15 4.07
C PRO A 117 9.00 -1.89 4.73
N GLY A 118 7.70 -1.84 4.96
CA GLY A 118 6.98 -0.73 5.58
C GLY A 118 6.00 -0.07 4.63
N CYS A 119 5.24 0.89 5.16
CA CYS A 119 4.26 1.66 4.41
C CYS A 119 4.90 2.92 3.82
N LEU A 120 4.68 3.15 2.52
CA LEU A 120 5.24 4.33 1.86
C LEU A 120 4.62 5.63 2.42
N TYR A 121 3.32 5.63 2.76
CA TYR A 121 2.67 6.78 3.37
C TYR A 121 3.28 7.14 4.72
N ALA A 122 3.51 6.14 5.58
CA ALA A 122 4.17 6.34 6.88
C ALA A 122 5.58 6.92 6.69
N SER A 123 6.35 6.40 5.72
CA SER A 123 7.69 6.92 5.40
C SER A 123 7.68 8.41 5.01
N TYR A 124 6.59 8.89 4.42
CA TYR A 124 6.40 10.30 4.10
C TYR A 124 5.93 11.10 5.32
N CYS A 125 4.97 10.58 6.09
CA CYS A 125 4.40 11.30 7.24
C CYS A 125 5.43 11.62 8.34
N TYR A 126 6.47 10.80 8.51
CA TYR A 126 7.54 11.04 9.48
C TYR A 126 8.62 12.02 9.01
N GLN A 127 8.55 12.54 7.78
CA GLN A 127 9.54 13.48 7.24
C GLN A 127 9.14 14.93 7.56
N SER A 128 9.72 15.52 8.59
CA SER A 128 9.45 16.91 8.96
C SER A 128 9.88 17.89 7.87
N GLY A 129 8.96 18.70 7.36
CA GLY A 129 9.23 19.86 6.49
C GLY A 129 9.58 19.57 5.03
N ALA A 130 9.65 18.31 4.61
CA ALA A 130 10.05 17.93 3.25
C ALA A 130 8.89 17.58 2.31
N ILE A 131 7.65 17.53 2.82
CA ILE A 131 6.48 17.07 2.09
C ILE A 131 5.57 18.25 1.76
N SER A 132 5.28 18.41 0.47
CA SER A 132 4.35 19.41 0.00
C SER A 132 2.90 19.09 0.36
N ALA A 133 2.06 20.13 0.39
CA ALA A 133 0.65 19.99 0.76
C ALA A 133 -0.14 19.09 -0.19
N ASP A 134 0.22 19.06 -1.47
CA ASP A 134 -0.40 18.20 -2.49
C ASP A 134 -0.12 16.71 -2.23
N ILE A 135 1.12 16.32 -1.94
CA ILE A 135 1.48 14.94 -1.57
C ILE A 135 0.75 14.53 -0.29
N MET A 136 0.72 15.40 0.73
CA MET A 136 0.00 15.12 1.96
C MET A 136 -1.52 15.00 1.74
N SER A 137 -2.09 15.78 0.81
CA SER A 137 -3.50 15.65 0.41
C SER A 137 -3.79 14.27 -0.17
N ASN A 138 -2.94 13.77 -1.08
CA ASN A 138 -3.11 12.46 -1.69
C ASN A 138 -3.02 11.32 -0.65
N ILE A 139 -2.09 11.43 0.30
CA ILE A 139 -1.99 10.47 1.41
C ILE A 139 -3.27 10.49 2.26
N LYS A 140 -3.76 11.69 2.60
CA LYS A 140 -4.99 11.86 3.37
C LYS A 140 -6.21 11.29 2.65
N GLU A 141 -6.33 11.52 1.35
CA GLU A 141 -7.40 10.94 0.53
C GLU A 141 -7.39 9.41 0.56
N MET A 142 -6.19 8.79 0.52
CA MET A 142 -6.06 7.34 0.60
C MET A 142 -6.46 6.80 1.98
N MET A 143 -6.07 7.48 3.07
CA MET A 143 -6.52 7.11 4.42
C MET A 143 -8.04 7.23 4.57
N HIS A 144 -8.65 8.28 4.01
CA HIS A 144 -10.11 8.41 3.97
C HIS A 144 -10.78 7.33 3.13
N PHE A 145 -10.21 6.96 1.99
CA PHE A 145 -10.73 5.86 1.16
C PHE A 145 -10.78 4.55 1.96
N TRP A 146 -9.69 4.14 2.61
CA TRP A 146 -9.66 2.93 3.43
C TRP A 146 -10.69 2.97 4.57
N ARG A 147 -10.70 4.07 5.34
CA ARG A 147 -11.65 4.25 6.44
C ARG A 147 -13.09 4.15 5.95
N GLN A 148 -13.45 4.86 4.89
CA GLN A 148 -14.79 4.87 4.34
C GLN A 148 -15.23 3.48 3.91
N ARG A 149 -14.42 2.77 3.13
CA ARG A 149 -14.73 1.44 2.65
C ARG A 149 -14.89 0.41 3.77
N LEU A 150 -14.05 0.50 4.78
CA LEU A 150 -14.17 -0.34 5.97
C LEU A 150 -15.43 0.02 6.78
N CYS A 151 -15.76 1.31 6.94
CA CYS A 151 -16.99 1.72 7.60
C CYS A 151 -18.23 1.19 6.87
N GLU A 152 -18.30 1.30 5.55
CA GLU A 152 -19.40 0.75 4.74
C GLU A 152 -19.61 -0.77 5.02
N LYS A 153 -18.52 -1.52 5.13
CA LYS A 153 -18.58 -2.95 5.48
C LYS A 153 -19.04 -3.18 6.93
N ILE A 154 -18.50 -2.39 7.86
CA ILE A 154 -18.87 -2.47 9.29
C ILE A 154 -20.33 -2.07 9.50
N ASP A 155 -20.84 -1.06 8.79
CA ASP A 155 -22.26 -0.68 8.82
C ASP A 155 -23.18 -1.85 8.40
N ALA A 156 -22.79 -2.57 7.34
CA ALA A 156 -23.51 -3.76 6.90
C ALA A 156 -23.45 -4.90 7.94
N ILE A 157 -22.32 -5.05 8.65
CA ILE A 157 -22.18 -6.03 9.75
C ILE A 157 -23.10 -5.65 10.91
N VAL A 158 -23.04 -4.39 11.38
CA VAL A 158 -23.83 -3.91 12.53
C VAL A 158 -25.34 -4.07 12.29
N ALA A 159 -25.78 -3.89 11.04
CA ALA A 159 -27.19 -4.07 10.69
C ALA A 159 -27.71 -5.50 10.89
N LEU A 160 -26.83 -6.51 10.81
CA LEU A 160 -27.16 -7.92 10.97
C LEU A 160 -26.70 -8.50 12.30
N ASN A 161 -25.56 -8.04 12.79
CA ASN A 161 -24.87 -8.53 13.98
C ASN A 161 -24.52 -7.32 14.89
N PRO A 162 -25.40 -6.94 15.81
CA PRO A 162 -25.12 -5.83 16.74
C PRO A 162 -23.85 -6.11 17.55
N PRO A 163 -22.99 -5.10 17.76
CA PRO A 163 -21.76 -5.31 18.49
C PRO A 163 -22.01 -5.58 19.98
N ARG A 164 -21.18 -6.41 20.61
CA ARG A 164 -21.29 -6.80 22.03
C ARG A 164 -20.99 -5.66 23.00
N ILE A 165 -20.29 -4.65 22.55
CA ILE A 165 -19.95 -3.44 23.30
C ILE A 165 -20.25 -2.21 22.46
N PRO A 166 -20.55 -1.05 23.06
CA PRO A 166 -20.72 0.18 22.30
C PRO A 166 -19.45 0.52 21.51
N ILE A 167 -19.63 0.84 20.23
CA ILE A 167 -18.56 1.24 19.30
C ILE A 167 -19.02 2.38 18.41
N GLU A 168 -18.06 3.10 17.88
CA GLU A 168 -18.22 3.93 16.69
C GLU A 168 -17.56 3.19 15.50
N ASN A 169 -18.27 2.98 14.40
CA ASN A 169 -17.81 2.15 13.29
C ASN A 169 -16.45 2.59 12.71
N TYR A 170 -16.20 3.91 12.67
CA TYR A 170 -14.90 4.43 12.24
C TYR A 170 -13.75 4.04 13.18
N GLN A 171 -14.00 3.83 14.49
CA GLN A 171 -12.96 3.40 15.42
C GLN A 171 -12.51 1.96 15.15
N VAL A 172 -13.44 1.09 14.73
CA VAL A 172 -13.10 -0.29 14.32
C VAL A 172 -12.33 -0.28 13.00
N ALA A 173 -12.71 0.57 12.05
CA ALA A 173 -11.96 0.76 10.80
C ALA A 173 -10.54 1.28 11.08
N ASP A 174 -10.40 2.30 11.93
CA ASP A 174 -9.10 2.86 12.32
C ASP A 174 -8.26 1.85 13.11
N HIS A 175 -8.89 1.01 13.96
CA HIS A 175 -8.17 -0.05 14.66
C HIS A 175 -7.53 -1.05 13.68
N LEU A 176 -8.23 -1.44 12.63
CA LEU A 176 -7.66 -2.30 11.60
C LEU A 176 -6.47 -1.63 10.90
N LEU A 177 -6.61 -0.37 10.47
CA LEU A 177 -5.53 0.39 9.82
C LEU A 177 -4.31 0.56 10.75
N THR A 178 -4.52 0.93 12.01
CA THR A 178 -3.43 1.08 12.98
C THR A 178 -2.77 -0.24 13.32
N THR A 179 -3.50 -1.36 13.27
CA THR A 179 -2.92 -2.69 13.44
C THR A 179 -1.97 -3.03 12.30
N PHE A 180 -2.34 -2.75 11.05
CA PHE A 180 -1.45 -2.95 9.90
C PHE A 180 -0.15 -2.15 10.06
N GLU A 181 -0.26 -0.85 10.29
CA GLU A 181 0.90 0.04 10.41
C GLU A 181 1.80 -0.34 11.59
N GLY A 182 1.21 -0.59 12.76
CA GLY A 182 1.94 -1.01 13.95
C GLY A 182 2.62 -2.37 13.77
N ALA A 183 1.96 -3.32 13.12
CA ALA A 183 2.49 -4.64 12.85
C ALA A 183 3.71 -4.59 11.91
N PHE A 184 3.69 -3.76 10.87
CA PHE A 184 4.83 -3.57 9.98
C PHE A 184 6.03 -2.94 10.69
N ILE A 185 5.79 -1.93 11.54
CA ILE A 185 6.85 -1.29 12.33
C ILE A 185 7.49 -2.30 13.28
N LEU A 186 6.68 -3.03 14.06
CA LEU A 186 7.18 -4.02 15.01
C LEU A 186 7.91 -5.17 14.34
N SER A 187 7.37 -5.71 13.25
CA SER A 187 8.01 -6.77 12.47
C SER A 187 9.41 -6.35 11.99
N LYS A 188 9.55 -5.11 11.49
CA LYS A 188 10.82 -4.57 11.02
C LYS A 188 11.81 -4.34 12.17
N VAL A 189 11.37 -3.73 13.28
CA VAL A 189 12.24 -3.45 14.44
C VAL A 189 12.71 -4.71 15.14
N MET A 190 11.82 -5.71 15.29
CA MET A 190 12.14 -6.98 15.94
C MET A 190 12.84 -7.96 14.99
N ASN A 191 12.87 -7.66 13.69
CA ASN A 191 13.33 -8.56 12.62
C ASN A 191 12.61 -9.92 12.63
N GLU A 192 11.29 -9.88 12.83
CA GLU A 192 10.41 -11.03 12.91
C GLU A 192 9.32 -10.93 11.82
N PRO A 193 9.49 -11.58 10.63
CA PRO A 193 8.53 -11.51 9.52
C PRO A 193 7.11 -11.92 9.92
N GLY A 194 6.96 -13.00 10.69
CA GLY A 194 5.68 -13.54 11.13
C GLY A 194 4.91 -12.68 12.14
N LEU A 195 5.52 -11.63 12.70
CA LEU A 195 4.85 -10.76 13.67
C LEU A 195 3.67 -10.02 13.05
N ALA A 196 3.80 -9.61 11.78
CA ALA A 196 2.72 -8.92 11.10
C ALA A 196 1.46 -9.80 10.97
N SER A 197 1.60 -11.04 10.51
CA SER A 197 0.47 -11.99 10.42
C SER A 197 -0.14 -12.28 11.79
N GLN A 198 0.67 -12.43 12.84
CA GLN A 198 0.20 -12.66 14.20
C GLN A 198 -0.67 -11.50 14.72
N GLN A 199 -0.28 -10.24 14.50
CA GLN A 199 -1.07 -9.08 14.94
C GLN A 199 -2.39 -8.98 14.14
N LEU A 200 -2.36 -9.25 12.85
CA LEU A 200 -3.59 -9.29 12.04
C LEU A 200 -4.54 -10.42 12.48
N ILE A 201 -4.02 -11.57 12.91
CA ILE A 201 -4.82 -12.64 13.51
C ILE A 201 -5.53 -12.13 14.77
N GLN A 202 -4.83 -11.40 15.67
CA GLN A 202 -5.44 -10.84 16.87
C GLN A 202 -6.52 -9.80 16.53
N CYS A 203 -6.27 -8.93 15.56
CA CYS A 203 -7.26 -7.97 15.08
C CYS A 203 -8.50 -8.68 14.51
N ARG A 204 -8.32 -9.72 13.69
CA ARG A 204 -9.41 -10.54 13.17
C ARG A 204 -10.23 -11.20 14.27
N ASN A 205 -9.55 -11.79 15.27
CA ASN A 205 -10.20 -12.40 16.43
C ASN A 205 -11.01 -11.38 17.24
N TYR A 206 -10.47 -10.16 17.43
CA TYR A 206 -11.20 -9.07 18.06
C TYR A 206 -12.48 -8.72 17.29
N ILE A 207 -12.41 -8.56 15.98
CA ILE A 207 -13.57 -8.26 15.12
C ILE A 207 -14.60 -9.40 15.23
N GLU A 208 -14.17 -10.65 15.16
CA GLU A 208 -15.06 -11.81 15.31
C GLU A 208 -15.76 -11.82 16.67
N LEU A 209 -15.03 -11.61 17.77
CA LEU A 209 -15.59 -11.53 19.12
C LEU A 209 -16.52 -10.34 19.30
N LEU A 210 -16.25 -9.22 18.67
CA LEU A 210 -17.06 -8.00 18.75
C LEU A 210 -18.48 -8.20 18.18
N PHE A 211 -18.58 -8.98 17.10
CA PHE A 211 -19.84 -9.22 16.37
C PHE A 211 -20.38 -10.64 16.48
N ALA A 212 -19.73 -11.50 17.26
CA ALA A 212 -20.24 -12.87 17.45
C ALA A 212 -21.62 -12.86 18.11
N PRO A 213 -22.54 -13.76 17.74
CA PRO A 213 -23.83 -13.89 18.42
C PRO A 213 -23.65 -14.06 19.92
N VAL A 214 -24.52 -13.41 20.69
CA VAL A 214 -24.59 -13.66 22.16
C VAL A 214 -25.18 -15.06 22.36
N PRO A 215 -24.53 -15.93 23.13
CA PRO A 215 -25.06 -17.28 23.39
C PRO A 215 -26.38 -17.24 24.14
#